data_3054af1f0d3bf50647e7f5273b40c850
#
_entry.id   3054af1f0d3bf50647e7f5273b40c850
#
_cell.length_a   1.000
_cell.length_b   1.000
_cell.length_c   1.000
_cell.angle_alpha   90.00
_cell.angle_beta   90.00
_cell.angle_gamma   90.00
#
_symmetry.space_group_name_H-M   'P 1'
#
loop_
_entity.id
_entity.type
_entity.pdbx_description
1 polymer ?
#
loop_
_entity_poly.entity_id
_entity_poly.type
_entity_poly.pdbx_seq_one_letter_code
_entity_poly.pdbx_strand_id
1 'polypeptide(L)'
;DPMLAGAATQVLNQLATQNAVAGSKPVGSALAGNFQQGQFLESQIQLQPGKCYTVVASGLAPVSEVNVKFVAVMPVPGSAMILANDQDTGAQAVLGKKPNCYKNAFPMAVPVKLVLEVAGGSGIAAAQLYEK
;
A
#
# COMPACT_ATOMS: atom_id res chain seq x y z
N ASP A 1 15.77 1.66 -11.90
CA ASP A 1 16.16 2.95 -12.48
C ASP A 1 15.67 4.07 -11.57
N PRO A 2 16.59 4.91 -11.03
CA PRO A 2 16.19 6.00 -10.13
C PRO A 2 15.20 6.99 -10.72
N MET A 3 15.25 7.26 -12.02
CA MET A 3 14.30 8.16 -12.65
C MET A 3 12.90 7.60 -12.65
N LEU A 4 12.74 6.31 -12.92
CA LEU A 4 11.43 5.67 -12.91
C LEU A 4 10.87 5.57 -11.49
N ALA A 5 11.73 5.29 -10.49
CA ALA A 5 11.30 5.28 -9.10
C ALA A 5 10.83 6.67 -8.66
N GLY A 6 11.53 7.73 -9.08
CA GLY A 6 11.11 9.09 -8.78
C GLY A 6 9.79 9.47 -9.41
N ALA A 7 9.55 9.04 -10.66
CA ALA A 7 8.27 9.27 -11.32
C ALA A 7 7.14 8.56 -10.60
N ALA A 8 7.36 7.32 -10.15
CA ALA A 8 6.37 6.59 -9.38
C ALA A 8 6.05 7.31 -8.06
N THR A 9 7.06 7.85 -7.38
CA THR A 9 6.87 8.59 -6.13
C THR A 9 6.01 9.83 -6.34
N GLN A 10 6.20 10.56 -7.44
CA GLN A 10 5.36 11.73 -7.74
C GLN A 10 3.91 11.35 -7.93
N VAL A 11 3.64 10.24 -8.62
CA VAL A 11 2.27 9.75 -8.78
C VAL A 11 1.67 9.39 -7.42
N LEU A 12 2.45 8.78 -6.52
CA LEU A 12 1.98 8.45 -5.17
C LEU A 12 1.58 9.71 -4.41
N ASN A 13 2.35 10.78 -4.50
CA ASN A 13 2.03 12.04 -3.84
C ASN A 13 0.70 12.61 -4.34
N GLN A 14 0.45 12.55 -5.65
CA GLN A 14 -0.80 13.01 -6.22
C GLN A 14 -1.98 12.15 -5.76
N LEU A 15 -1.82 10.83 -5.74
CA LEU A 15 -2.86 9.92 -5.25
C LEU A 15 -3.17 10.17 -3.79
N ALA A 16 -2.16 10.42 -2.97
CA ALA A 16 -2.35 10.70 -1.56
C ALA A 16 -3.15 11.99 -1.35
N THR A 17 -2.85 13.03 -2.11
CA THR A 17 -3.59 14.29 -2.04
C THR A 17 -5.08 14.09 -2.32
N GLN A 18 -5.40 13.20 -3.26
CA GLN A 18 -6.77 12.96 -3.66
C GLN A 18 -7.51 11.98 -2.75
N ASN A 19 -6.80 11.06 -2.11
CA ASN A 19 -7.43 9.89 -1.48
C ASN A 19 -7.15 9.75 0.02
N ALA A 20 -6.09 10.33 0.55
CA ALA A 20 -5.79 10.27 1.98
C ALA A 20 -6.54 11.38 2.73
N VAL A 21 -6.92 11.08 3.97
CA VAL A 21 -7.59 12.06 4.82
C VAL A 21 -6.67 13.26 5.03
N ALA A 22 -7.23 14.47 4.99
CA ALA A 22 -6.46 15.71 5.19
C ALA A 22 -5.66 15.64 6.49
N GLY A 23 -4.39 16.03 6.44
CA GLY A 23 -3.48 15.96 7.57
C GLY A 23 -2.76 14.63 7.72
N SER A 24 -3.02 13.65 6.84
CA SER A 24 -2.28 12.39 6.83
C SER A 24 -0.82 12.62 6.48
N LYS A 25 0.07 11.83 7.09
CA LYS A 25 1.51 11.92 6.87
C LYS A 25 2.06 10.57 6.42
N PRO A 26 3.09 10.56 5.56
CA PRO A 26 3.71 9.30 5.16
C PRO A 26 4.39 8.62 6.34
N VAL A 27 4.30 7.29 6.37
CA VAL A 27 4.91 6.46 7.39
C VAL A 27 6.01 5.64 6.72
N GLY A 28 7.25 5.87 7.13
CA GLY A 28 8.39 5.16 6.59
C GLY A 28 8.66 5.46 5.13
N SER A 29 9.49 4.66 4.51
CA SER A 29 9.84 4.78 3.10
C SER A 29 8.81 4.07 2.22
N ALA A 30 8.67 4.53 0.98
CA ALA A 30 7.83 3.85 0.01
C ALA A 30 8.41 2.47 -0.31
N LEU A 31 7.52 1.49 -0.51
CA LEU A 31 7.89 0.24 -1.16
C LEU A 31 8.01 0.51 -2.65
N ALA A 32 9.11 0.11 -3.27
CA ALA A 32 9.30 0.29 -4.70
C ALA A 32 10.17 -0.82 -5.24
N GLY A 33 9.91 -1.22 -6.47
CA GLY A 33 10.70 -2.26 -7.11
C GLY A 33 10.36 -2.44 -8.57
N ASN A 34 11.11 -3.31 -9.21
CA ASN A 34 10.88 -3.76 -10.56
C ASN A 34 10.31 -5.18 -10.47
N PHE A 35 9.08 -5.35 -10.92
CA PHE A 35 8.30 -6.56 -10.71
C PHE A 35 8.07 -7.28 -12.01
N GLN A 36 8.07 -8.60 -11.94
CA GLN A 36 7.43 -9.44 -12.96
C GLN A 36 6.02 -9.76 -12.53
N GLN A 37 5.15 -10.06 -13.49
CA GLN A 37 3.76 -10.37 -13.19
C GLN A 37 3.67 -11.47 -12.13
N GLY A 38 2.89 -11.22 -11.11
CA GLY A 38 2.70 -12.14 -9.98
C GLY A 38 3.66 -11.93 -8.83
N GLN A 39 4.68 -11.10 -8.99
CA GLN A 39 5.61 -10.82 -7.90
C GLN A 39 5.05 -9.78 -6.93
N PHE A 40 5.54 -9.81 -5.70
CA PHE A 40 5.13 -8.88 -4.66
C PHE A 40 6.30 -8.51 -3.76
N LEU A 41 6.17 -7.35 -3.12
CA LEU A 41 7.02 -6.93 -1.99
C LEU A 41 6.14 -6.79 -0.76
N GLU A 42 6.73 -7.05 0.40
CA GLU A 42 6.02 -6.84 1.66
C GLU A 42 6.91 -6.14 2.66
N SER A 43 6.28 -5.39 3.55
CA SER A 43 6.95 -4.69 4.64
C SER A 43 6.12 -4.85 5.91
N GLN A 44 6.76 -5.21 7.01
CA GLN A 44 6.08 -5.28 8.28
C GLN A 44 5.94 -3.88 8.87
N ILE A 45 4.72 -3.52 9.26
CA ILE A 45 4.41 -2.23 9.84
C ILE A 45 3.60 -2.42 11.11
N GLN A 46 3.55 -1.35 11.94
CA GLN A 46 2.74 -1.31 13.15
C GLN A 46 1.62 -0.30 12.95
N LEU A 47 0.38 -0.76 13.03
CA LEU A 47 -0.78 0.13 13.00
C LEU A 47 -1.03 0.62 14.42
N GLN A 48 -0.87 1.94 14.65
CA GLN A 48 -0.99 2.52 15.98
C GLN A 48 -2.45 2.62 16.42
N PRO A 49 -2.73 2.52 17.73
CA PRO A 49 -4.11 2.57 18.22
C PRO A 49 -4.80 3.88 17.85
N GLY A 50 -6.03 3.75 17.35
CA GLY A 50 -6.87 4.90 17.02
C GLY A 50 -6.49 5.67 15.78
N LYS A 51 -5.42 5.29 15.10
CA LYS A 51 -4.99 5.97 13.89
C LYS A 51 -5.69 5.41 12.66
N CYS A 52 -5.75 6.24 11.63
CA CYS A 52 -6.43 5.92 10.38
C CYS A 52 -5.43 5.88 9.24
N TYR A 53 -5.51 4.87 8.40
CA TYR A 53 -4.48 4.57 7.41
C TYR A 53 -5.02 4.53 6.00
N THR A 54 -4.20 5.03 5.06
CA THR A 54 -4.44 4.94 3.63
C THR A 54 -3.15 4.48 2.97
N VAL A 55 -3.25 3.54 2.04
CA VAL A 55 -2.13 3.12 1.20
C VAL A 55 -2.45 3.50 -0.23
N VAL A 56 -1.52 4.20 -0.88
CA VAL A 56 -1.62 4.49 -2.30
C VAL A 56 -0.54 3.73 -3.04
N ALA A 57 -0.86 3.24 -4.23
CA ALA A 57 0.07 2.48 -5.05
C ALA A 57 -0.09 2.83 -6.51
N SER A 58 1.00 2.75 -7.26
CA SER A 58 0.98 2.99 -8.69
C SER A 58 2.04 2.16 -9.39
N GLY A 59 1.69 1.64 -10.57
CA GLY A 59 2.63 1.02 -11.49
C GLY A 59 2.84 1.89 -12.71
N LEU A 60 4.05 1.86 -13.28
CA LEU A 60 4.36 2.52 -14.53
C LEU A 60 4.19 1.52 -15.68
N ALA A 61 3.72 2.00 -16.83
CA ALA A 61 3.54 1.14 -17.99
C ALA A 61 4.85 0.35 -18.26
N PRO A 62 4.79 -0.95 -18.56
CA PRO A 62 3.62 -1.76 -18.93
C PRO A 62 2.88 -2.46 -17.79
N VAL A 63 3.09 -2.04 -16.55
CA VAL A 63 2.27 -2.55 -15.42
C VAL A 63 0.82 -2.16 -15.67
N SER A 64 -0.08 -3.15 -15.63
CA SER A 64 -1.50 -2.95 -15.91
C SER A 64 -2.40 -3.14 -14.70
N GLU A 65 -1.93 -3.84 -13.67
CA GLU A 65 -2.70 -4.07 -12.46
C GLU A 65 -1.78 -4.14 -11.25
N VAL A 66 -2.03 -3.30 -10.26
CA VAL A 66 -1.37 -3.38 -8.95
C VAL A 66 -2.42 -3.56 -7.86
N ASN A 67 -2.05 -4.26 -6.81
CA ASN A 67 -2.92 -4.46 -5.64
C ASN A 67 -2.12 -4.23 -4.38
N VAL A 68 -2.79 -3.68 -3.37
CA VAL A 68 -2.22 -3.50 -2.03
C VAL A 68 -3.15 -4.11 -0.99
N LYS A 69 -2.57 -4.67 0.05
CA LYS A 69 -3.35 -5.26 1.13
C LYS A 69 -2.58 -5.22 2.44
N PHE A 70 -3.34 -5.28 3.55
CA PHE A 70 -2.82 -5.54 4.88
C PHE A 70 -3.07 -7.00 5.22
N VAL A 71 -2.03 -7.70 5.62
CA VAL A 71 -2.12 -9.10 6.04
C VAL A 71 -1.69 -9.16 7.50
N ALA A 72 -2.51 -9.79 8.34
CA ALA A 72 -2.18 -9.94 9.76
C ALA A 72 -0.92 -10.79 9.92
N VAL A 73 -0.06 -10.39 10.85
CA VAL A 73 1.09 -11.20 11.24
C VAL A 73 0.56 -12.23 12.25
N MET A 74 0.46 -13.48 11.81
CA MET A 74 -0.09 -14.55 12.62
C MET A 74 1.03 -15.33 13.29
N PRO A 75 0.84 -15.77 14.54
CA PRO A 75 1.84 -16.56 15.23
C PRO A 75 1.98 -17.98 14.67
N VAL A 76 0.99 -18.45 13.92
CA VAL A 76 1.01 -19.82 13.35
C VAL A 76 1.49 -19.75 11.91
N PRO A 77 2.62 -20.43 11.57
CA PRO A 77 3.12 -20.43 10.19
C PRO A 77 2.07 -20.98 9.21
N GLY A 78 2.00 -20.38 8.04
CA GLY A 78 1.05 -20.78 7.00
C GLY A 78 -0.33 -20.18 7.14
N SER A 79 -0.62 -19.52 8.26
CA SER A 79 -1.88 -18.81 8.45
C SER A 79 -1.70 -17.36 8.01
N ALA A 80 -2.55 -16.90 7.10
CA ALA A 80 -2.55 -15.49 6.69
C ALA A 80 -3.99 -15.02 6.66
N MET A 81 -4.23 -13.85 7.26
CA MET A 81 -5.55 -13.23 7.25
C MET A 81 -5.42 -11.87 6.58
N ILE A 82 -6.16 -11.68 5.49
CA ILE A 82 -6.23 -10.39 4.83
C ILE A 82 -7.17 -9.51 5.62
N LEU A 83 -6.63 -8.42 6.18
CA LEU A 83 -7.41 -7.47 6.96
C LEU A 83 -8.11 -6.45 6.08
N ALA A 84 -7.47 -6.05 5.01
CA ALA A 84 -8.01 -5.07 4.06
C ALA A 84 -7.26 -5.19 2.75
N ASN A 85 -7.93 -4.83 1.65
CA ASN A 85 -7.31 -4.76 0.33
C ASN A 85 -7.91 -3.59 -0.44
N ASP A 86 -7.26 -3.24 -1.56
CA ASP A 86 -7.79 -2.22 -2.45
C ASP A 86 -9.04 -2.75 -3.17
N GLN A 87 -9.90 -1.80 -3.57
CA GLN A 87 -11.11 -2.10 -4.35
C GLN A 87 -10.97 -1.65 -5.80
N ASP A 88 -9.77 -1.20 -6.19
CA ASP A 88 -9.53 -0.64 -7.50
C ASP A 88 -9.07 -1.70 -8.48
N THR A 89 -9.23 -1.41 -9.78
CA THR A 89 -8.62 -2.18 -10.85
C THR A 89 -7.75 -1.25 -11.68
N GLY A 90 -6.64 -1.78 -12.21
CA GLY A 90 -5.72 -1.02 -13.04
C GLY A 90 -4.37 -0.79 -12.39
N ALA A 91 -3.63 0.15 -12.96
CA ALA A 91 -2.25 0.43 -12.56
C ALA A 91 -2.13 1.32 -11.32
N GLN A 92 -3.24 1.74 -10.75
CA GLN A 92 -3.27 2.52 -9.51
C GLN A 92 -4.22 1.85 -8.53
N ALA A 93 -3.85 1.84 -7.25
CA ALA A 93 -4.65 1.22 -6.20
C ALA A 93 -4.62 2.07 -4.94
N VAL A 94 -5.75 2.14 -4.24
CA VAL A 94 -5.86 2.84 -2.96
C VAL A 94 -6.58 1.94 -1.96
N LEU A 95 -5.93 1.69 -0.83
CA LEU A 95 -6.53 1.01 0.30
C LEU A 95 -6.88 2.06 1.34
N GLY A 96 -8.13 2.06 1.83
CA GLY A 96 -8.55 3.02 2.83
C GLY A 96 -8.77 4.42 2.27
N LYS A 97 -9.38 4.53 1.09
CA LYS A 97 -9.69 5.80 0.43
C LYS A 97 -10.63 6.65 1.30
N LYS A 98 -10.30 7.95 1.44
CA LYS A 98 -11.17 8.86 2.21
C LYS A 98 -12.59 8.86 1.65
N PRO A 99 -13.63 8.98 2.48
CA PRO A 99 -13.59 9.20 3.92
C PRO A 99 -13.43 7.90 4.74
N ASN A 100 -13.18 6.76 4.10
CA ASN A 100 -13.21 5.44 4.72
C ASN A 100 -11.81 4.87 4.94
N CYS A 101 -10.91 5.67 5.55
CA CYS A 101 -9.57 5.19 5.87
C CYS A 101 -9.63 3.96 6.80
N TYR A 102 -8.60 3.11 6.74
CA TYR A 102 -8.55 1.91 7.56
C TYR A 102 -8.11 2.28 8.98
N LYS A 103 -9.02 2.11 9.94
CA LYS A 103 -8.78 2.51 11.32
C LYS A 103 -8.40 1.31 12.18
N ASN A 104 -7.32 1.45 12.96
CA ASN A 104 -7.00 0.47 13.98
C ASN A 104 -7.87 0.78 15.21
N ALA A 105 -8.93 -0.01 15.40
CA ALA A 105 -9.86 0.17 16.52
C ALA A 105 -9.39 -0.52 17.80
N PHE A 106 -8.29 -1.25 17.76
CA PHE A 106 -7.75 -1.91 18.94
C PHE A 106 -7.01 -0.91 19.84
N PRO A 107 -6.97 -1.18 21.17
CA PRO A 107 -6.27 -0.28 22.10
C PRO A 107 -4.75 -0.46 22.08
N MET A 108 -4.22 -1.29 21.19
CA MET A 108 -2.80 -1.56 21.09
C MET A 108 -2.36 -1.51 19.64
N ALA A 109 -1.05 -1.35 19.41
CA ALA A 109 -0.48 -1.43 18.07
C ALA A 109 -0.66 -2.84 17.51
N VAL A 110 -1.01 -2.93 16.22
CA VAL A 110 -1.23 -4.20 15.54
C VAL A 110 -0.16 -4.39 14.48
N PRO A 111 0.65 -5.45 14.56
CA PRO A 111 1.63 -5.72 13.51
C PRO A 111 0.93 -6.30 12.28
N VAL A 112 1.19 -5.72 11.12
CA VAL A 112 0.65 -6.20 9.85
C VAL A 112 1.75 -6.18 8.80
N LYS A 113 1.55 -6.93 7.72
CA LYS A 113 2.37 -6.82 6.51
C LYS A 113 1.61 -6.00 5.49
N LEU A 114 2.26 -4.95 5.00
CA LEU A 114 1.79 -4.22 3.83
C LEU A 114 2.34 -4.93 2.60
N VAL A 115 1.47 -5.41 1.73
CA VAL A 115 1.85 -6.16 0.54
C VAL A 115 1.50 -5.35 -0.70
N LEU A 116 2.49 -5.16 -1.57
CA LEU A 116 2.33 -4.57 -2.89
C LEU A 116 2.56 -5.68 -3.92
N GLU A 117 1.56 -5.94 -4.75
CA GLU A 117 1.63 -6.97 -5.78
C GLU A 117 1.38 -6.37 -7.15
N VAL A 118 2.18 -6.81 -8.15
CA VAL A 118 1.90 -6.53 -9.55
C VAL A 118 1.19 -7.76 -10.12
N ALA A 119 -0.13 -7.66 -10.30
CA ALA A 119 -0.96 -8.76 -10.76
C ALA A 119 -1.06 -8.82 -12.28
N GLY A 120 -0.82 -7.72 -12.97
CA GLY A 120 -0.87 -7.67 -14.42
C GLY A 120 0.27 -6.85 -14.99
N GLY A 121 0.89 -7.36 -16.05
CA GLY A 121 2.05 -6.73 -16.66
C GLY A 121 3.30 -6.88 -15.82
N SER A 122 4.36 -6.19 -16.20
CA SER A 122 5.62 -6.17 -15.43
C SER A 122 6.26 -4.80 -15.57
N GLY A 123 7.04 -4.40 -14.56
CA GLY A 123 7.73 -3.11 -14.55
C GLY A 123 7.82 -2.52 -13.16
N ILE A 124 8.02 -1.20 -13.11
CA ILE A 124 8.20 -0.47 -11.85
C ILE A 124 6.84 -0.22 -11.19
N ALA A 125 6.77 -0.48 -9.91
CA ALA A 125 5.61 -0.14 -9.09
C ALA A 125 6.07 0.32 -7.71
N ALA A 126 5.24 1.13 -7.05
CA ALA A 126 5.54 1.67 -5.73
C ALA A 126 4.27 1.85 -4.92
N ALA A 127 4.41 1.82 -3.60
CA ALA A 127 3.31 2.03 -2.66
C ALA A 127 3.80 2.83 -1.46
N GLN A 128 2.93 3.63 -0.87
CA GLN A 128 3.24 4.43 0.31
C GLN A 128 2.09 4.38 1.31
N LEU A 129 2.44 4.17 2.58
CA LEU A 129 1.50 4.19 3.69
C LEU A 129 1.40 5.62 4.25
N TYR A 130 0.17 6.04 4.54
CA TYR A 130 -0.13 7.33 5.20
C TYR A 130 -0.93 7.07 6.46
N GLU A 131 -0.69 7.91 7.47
CA GLU A 131 -1.32 7.81 8.79
C GLU A 131 -1.89 9.15 9.20
N LYS A 132 -3.10 9.14 9.73
CA LYS A 132 -3.76 10.33 10.29
C LYS A 132 -4.00 10.16 11.78
#